data_08fe371d772e2a16f6c5768329eeee3d
#
_entry.id   08fe371d772e2a16f6c5768329eeee3d
#
_cell.length_a   1.000
_cell.length_b   1.000
_cell.length_c   1.000
_cell.angle_alpha   90.00
_cell.angle_beta   90.00
_cell.angle_gamma   90.00
#
_symmetry.space_group_name_H-M   'P 1'
#
loop_
_entity.id
_entity.type
_entity.pdbx_description
1 polymer ?
#
loop_
_entity_poly.entity_id
_entity_poly.type
_entity_poly.pdbx_seq_one_letter_code
_entity_poly.pdbx_strand_id
1 'polypeptide(L)'
;MRILFKNDEFFVDNDLLFLKLALHREGKEINADIKNLLLKDYNLSIDGNLSINAKSEFYNFKGQANSDLADFKINISYKNQNLAYKFEDINIRDITTIFNQAKKRIALPEPLVLWVAHRAKGDFYHFDFIQGFIDFSKNNYYFDDISAWGYANNVKVRLDNQMNAINFPKLDLNLSNQKLN
;
A
#
# COMPACT_ATOMS: atom_id res chain seq x y z
N MET A 1 -18.41 -13.95 13.59
CA MET A 1 -18.63 -13.04 12.43
C MET A 1 -20.02 -12.43 12.57
N ARG A 2 -20.14 -11.12 12.51
CA ARG A 2 -21.40 -10.39 12.57
C ARG A 2 -21.60 -9.64 11.25
N ILE A 3 -22.74 -9.80 10.61
CA ILE A 3 -23.12 -9.10 9.37
C ILE A 3 -24.46 -8.42 9.63
N LEU A 4 -24.57 -7.14 9.32
CA LEU A 4 -25.78 -6.34 9.45
C LEU A 4 -25.96 -5.50 8.19
N PHE A 5 -27.22 -5.39 7.76
CA PHE A 5 -27.64 -4.44 6.73
C PHE A 5 -28.75 -3.57 7.30
N LYS A 6 -28.56 -2.26 7.30
CA LYS A 6 -29.53 -1.30 7.85
C LYS A 6 -29.37 0.05 7.16
N ASN A 7 -30.47 0.63 6.66
CA ASN A 7 -30.51 1.96 6.06
C ASN A 7 -29.47 2.14 4.94
N ASP A 8 -29.40 1.18 4.00
CA ASP A 8 -28.44 1.14 2.89
C ASP A 8 -26.95 1.07 3.30
N GLU A 9 -26.70 0.88 4.59
CA GLU A 9 -25.36 0.60 5.09
C GLU A 9 -25.18 -0.89 5.36
N PHE A 10 -24.04 -1.40 4.99
CA PHE A 10 -23.59 -2.76 5.20
C PHE A 10 -22.45 -2.78 6.20
N PHE A 11 -22.53 -3.69 7.16
CA PHE A 11 -21.55 -3.85 8.22
C PHE A 11 -21.06 -5.30 8.25
N VAL A 12 -19.77 -5.48 8.34
CA VAL A 12 -19.12 -6.76 8.65
C VAL A 12 -18.17 -6.55 9.81
N ASP A 13 -18.25 -7.41 10.81
CA ASP A 13 -17.33 -7.41 11.92
C ASP A 13 -16.93 -8.85 12.28
N ASN A 14 -15.62 -9.09 12.28
CA ASN A 14 -15.02 -10.33 12.72
C ASN A 14 -13.65 -10.06 13.39
N ASP A 15 -12.92 -11.10 13.71
CA ASP A 15 -11.63 -10.97 14.42
C ASP A 15 -10.55 -10.28 13.57
N LEU A 16 -10.65 -10.34 12.23
CA LEU A 16 -9.64 -9.82 11.31
C LEU A 16 -9.95 -8.39 10.84
N LEU A 17 -11.25 -8.09 10.62
CA LEU A 17 -11.65 -6.81 10.05
C LEU A 17 -12.99 -6.30 10.59
N PHE A 18 -13.12 -4.99 10.52
CA PHE A 18 -14.40 -4.28 10.60
C PHE A 18 -14.58 -3.52 9.28
N LEU A 19 -15.75 -3.66 8.65
CA LEU A 19 -16.12 -2.94 7.44
C LEU A 19 -17.47 -2.25 7.63
N LYS A 20 -17.50 -0.97 7.31
CA LYS A 20 -18.74 -0.20 7.15
C LYS A 20 -18.73 0.44 5.76
N LEU A 21 -19.76 0.16 4.96
CA LEU A 21 -19.94 0.76 3.64
C LEU A 21 -21.40 1.13 3.36
N ALA A 22 -21.60 2.12 2.51
CA ALA A 22 -22.89 2.46 1.92
C ALA A 22 -22.88 2.11 0.44
N LEU A 23 -23.99 1.52 -0.06
CA LEU A 23 -24.13 1.12 -1.45
C LEU A 23 -25.08 2.07 -2.18
N HIS A 24 -24.65 2.55 -3.34
CA HIS A 24 -25.46 3.38 -4.23
C HIS A 24 -25.43 2.75 -5.62
N ARG A 25 -26.58 2.74 -6.27
CA ARG A 25 -26.70 2.24 -7.64
C ARG A 25 -27.16 3.36 -8.58
N GLU A 26 -26.36 3.61 -9.59
CA GLU A 26 -26.67 4.55 -10.66
C GLU A 26 -26.71 3.82 -12.01
N GLY A 27 -27.90 3.44 -12.46
CA GLY A 27 -28.07 2.70 -13.71
C GLY A 27 -27.38 1.32 -13.66
N LYS A 28 -26.27 1.17 -14.40
CA LYS A 28 -25.48 -0.08 -14.49
C LYS A 28 -24.25 -0.06 -13.61
N GLU A 29 -23.98 1.02 -12.94
CA GLU A 29 -22.84 1.19 -12.04
C GLU A 29 -23.29 1.00 -10.59
N ILE A 30 -22.45 0.35 -9.83
CA ILE A 30 -22.60 0.20 -8.38
C ILE A 30 -21.46 0.97 -7.75
N ASN A 31 -21.78 1.91 -6.91
CA ASN A 31 -20.82 2.68 -6.12
C ASN A 31 -20.93 2.25 -4.65
N ALA A 32 -19.81 1.92 -4.05
CA ALA A 32 -19.71 1.62 -2.63
C ALA A 32 -18.86 2.69 -1.95
N ASP A 33 -19.46 3.43 -1.04
CA ASP A 33 -18.75 4.39 -0.22
C ASP A 33 -18.27 3.67 1.05
N ILE A 34 -17.00 3.31 1.07
CA ILE A 34 -16.34 2.65 2.19
C ILE A 34 -16.08 3.70 3.26
N LYS A 35 -16.93 3.73 4.28
CA LYS A 35 -16.83 4.68 5.40
C LYS A 35 -15.70 4.32 6.34
N ASN A 36 -15.43 3.03 6.50
CA ASN A 36 -14.34 2.52 7.31
C ASN A 36 -14.13 1.02 7.00
N LEU A 37 -12.93 0.67 6.59
CA LEU A 37 -12.42 -0.69 6.58
C LEU A 37 -11.22 -0.73 7.52
N LEU A 38 -11.40 -1.28 8.72
CA LEU A 38 -10.33 -1.46 9.69
C LEU A 38 -9.76 -2.88 9.58
N LEU A 39 -8.49 -3.00 9.22
CA LEU A 39 -7.72 -4.24 9.31
C LEU A 39 -7.09 -4.31 10.70
N LYS A 40 -7.70 -5.11 11.59
CA LYS A 40 -7.42 -5.09 13.04
C LYS A 40 -5.98 -5.47 13.38
N ASP A 41 -5.42 -6.47 12.70
CA ASP A 41 -4.04 -6.93 12.93
C ASP A 41 -2.98 -5.87 12.62
N TYR A 42 -3.33 -4.89 11.78
CA TYR A 42 -2.41 -3.84 11.32
C TYR A 42 -2.76 -2.46 11.90
N ASN A 43 -3.85 -2.36 12.65
CA ASN A 43 -4.44 -1.08 13.05
C ASN A 43 -4.54 -0.11 11.85
N LEU A 44 -4.90 -0.65 10.67
CA LEU A 44 -4.96 0.08 9.40
C LEU A 44 -6.41 0.38 9.06
N SER A 45 -6.77 1.66 9.08
CA SER A 45 -8.06 2.17 8.64
C SER A 45 -7.98 2.62 7.18
N ILE A 46 -8.96 2.22 6.38
CA ILE A 46 -9.09 2.59 4.97
C ILE A 46 -10.50 3.13 4.76
N ASP A 47 -10.59 4.29 4.12
CA ASP A 47 -11.85 4.85 3.63
C ASP A 47 -11.73 5.26 2.17
N GLY A 48 -12.86 5.38 1.47
CA GLY A 48 -12.86 5.75 0.05
C GLY A 48 -14.05 5.25 -0.72
N ASN A 49 -13.97 5.38 -2.03
CA ASN A 49 -15.04 5.04 -2.97
C ASN A 49 -14.60 3.91 -3.90
N LEU A 50 -15.43 2.87 -3.97
CA LEU A 50 -15.31 1.77 -4.92
C LEU A 50 -16.40 1.90 -5.97
N SER A 51 -16.02 2.06 -7.24
CA SER A 51 -16.92 2.03 -8.39
C SER A 51 -16.80 0.71 -9.12
N ILE A 52 -17.92 0.07 -9.40
CA ILE A 52 -18.02 -1.22 -10.07
C ILE A 52 -18.91 -1.08 -11.30
N ASN A 53 -18.35 -1.36 -12.47
CA ASN A 53 -19.11 -1.55 -13.69
C ASN A 53 -19.08 -3.03 -14.08
N ALA A 54 -20.11 -3.77 -13.69
CA ALA A 54 -20.17 -5.21 -13.89
C ALA A 54 -20.20 -5.63 -15.38
N LYS A 55 -20.69 -4.76 -16.27
CA LYS A 55 -20.76 -5.06 -17.71
C LYS A 55 -19.38 -5.03 -18.38
N SER A 56 -18.52 -4.10 -17.96
CA SER A 56 -17.17 -3.95 -18.51
C SER A 56 -16.10 -4.59 -17.64
N GLU A 57 -16.50 -5.29 -16.57
CA GLU A 57 -15.58 -5.86 -15.56
C GLU A 57 -14.54 -4.84 -15.07
N PHE A 58 -14.99 -3.59 -14.91
CA PHE A 58 -14.16 -2.51 -14.46
C PHE A 58 -14.44 -2.21 -12.99
N TYR A 59 -13.39 -2.23 -12.18
CA TYR A 59 -13.40 -1.91 -10.75
C TYR A 59 -12.40 -0.80 -10.49
N ASN A 60 -12.81 0.23 -9.79
CA ASN A 60 -11.91 1.33 -9.42
C ASN A 60 -12.14 1.72 -7.97
N PHE A 61 -11.08 1.69 -7.18
CA PHE A 61 -11.08 2.15 -5.80
C PHE A 61 -10.18 3.37 -5.67
N LYS A 62 -10.73 4.43 -5.05
CA LYS A 62 -9.98 5.62 -4.65
C LYS A 62 -10.26 5.90 -3.19
N GLY A 63 -9.21 6.04 -2.40
CA GLY A 63 -9.35 6.24 -0.97
C GLY A 63 -8.06 6.65 -0.30
N GLN A 64 -8.06 6.56 1.00
CA GLN A 64 -6.90 6.79 1.83
C GLN A 64 -6.77 5.71 2.90
N ALA A 65 -5.55 5.47 3.32
CA ALA A 65 -5.22 4.55 4.39
C ALA A 65 -4.46 5.28 5.48
N ASN A 66 -4.75 4.94 6.74
CA ASN A 66 -4.14 5.56 7.90
C ASN A 66 -3.87 4.53 8.99
N SER A 67 -2.68 4.57 9.57
CA SER A 67 -2.27 3.77 10.72
C SER A 67 -1.20 4.50 11.52
N ASP A 68 -0.79 3.95 12.64
CA ASP A 68 0.32 4.49 13.44
C ASP A 68 1.66 4.41 12.69
N LEU A 69 1.79 3.47 11.74
CA LEU A 69 3.03 3.22 11.00
C LEU A 69 3.16 4.03 9.71
N ALA A 70 2.03 4.28 9.04
CA ALA A 70 2.01 4.99 7.76
C ALA A 70 0.62 5.56 7.44
N ASP A 71 0.61 6.58 6.58
CA ASP A 71 -0.57 7.11 5.92
C ASP A 71 -0.29 7.33 4.43
N PHE A 72 -1.29 7.12 3.58
CA PHE A 72 -1.17 7.25 2.13
C PHE A 72 -2.52 7.28 1.42
N LYS A 73 -2.54 7.85 0.21
CA LYS A 73 -3.67 7.78 -0.71
C LYS A 73 -3.58 6.52 -1.57
N ILE A 74 -4.73 5.98 -1.94
CA ILE A 74 -4.85 4.74 -2.71
C ILE A 74 -5.64 5.01 -3.98
N ASN A 75 -5.12 4.57 -5.12
CA ASN A 75 -5.85 4.50 -6.38
C ASN A 75 -5.56 3.15 -7.03
N ILE A 76 -6.57 2.28 -7.10
CA ILE A 76 -6.46 0.93 -7.65
C ILE A 76 -7.54 0.77 -8.70
N SER A 77 -7.16 0.30 -9.90
CA SER A 77 -8.10 -0.06 -10.95
C SER A 77 -7.83 -1.47 -11.46
N TYR A 78 -8.90 -2.22 -11.69
CA TYR A 78 -8.84 -3.56 -12.26
C TYR A 78 -9.73 -3.64 -13.48
N LYS A 79 -9.18 -4.16 -14.59
CA LYS A 79 -9.90 -4.41 -15.83
C LYS A 79 -9.21 -5.50 -16.64
N ASN A 80 -9.99 -6.46 -17.19
CA ASN A 80 -9.47 -7.49 -18.10
C ASN A 80 -8.23 -8.20 -17.54
N GLN A 81 -8.29 -8.69 -16.31
CA GLN A 81 -7.20 -9.37 -15.61
C GLN A 81 -5.96 -8.49 -15.34
N ASN A 82 -6.07 -7.18 -15.51
CA ASN A 82 -5.02 -6.22 -15.25
C ASN A 82 -5.36 -5.36 -14.04
N LEU A 83 -4.44 -5.28 -13.09
CA LEU A 83 -4.56 -4.42 -11.93
C LEU A 83 -3.47 -3.35 -11.99
N ALA A 84 -3.89 -2.10 -12.12
CA ALA A 84 -3.01 -0.96 -11.94
C ALA A 84 -3.20 -0.40 -10.53
N TYR A 85 -2.12 -0.05 -9.86
CA TYR A 85 -2.15 0.56 -8.55
C TYR A 85 -1.24 1.78 -8.48
N LYS A 86 -1.67 2.77 -7.73
CA LYS A 86 -0.89 3.95 -7.37
C LYS A 86 -1.19 4.33 -5.94
N PHE A 87 -0.14 4.39 -5.13
CA PHE A 87 -0.16 4.97 -3.80
C PHE A 87 0.53 6.32 -3.87
N GLU A 88 -0.03 7.34 -3.22
CA GLU A 88 0.47 8.72 -3.27
C GLU A 88 0.56 9.31 -1.87
N ASP A 89 1.42 10.31 -1.71
CA ASP A 89 1.65 11.02 -0.43
C ASP A 89 1.94 10.04 0.73
N ILE A 90 2.79 9.06 0.49
CA ILE A 90 3.06 7.99 1.44
C ILE A 90 4.03 8.49 2.51
N ASN A 91 3.55 8.58 3.73
CA ASN A 91 4.35 8.94 4.90
C ASN A 91 4.57 7.70 5.76
N ILE A 92 5.81 7.25 5.92
CA ILE A 92 6.16 6.08 6.72
C ILE A 92 6.93 6.53 7.95
N ARG A 93 6.39 6.22 9.12
CA ARG A 93 6.97 6.54 10.44
C ARG A 93 7.85 5.44 10.99
N ASP A 94 7.53 4.18 10.65
CA ASP A 94 8.33 3.01 11.06
C ASP A 94 8.41 1.96 9.94
N ILE A 95 9.37 2.17 9.06
CA ILE A 95 9.63 1.27 7.94
C ILE A 95 10.09 -0.12 8.41
N THR A 96 10.78 -0.20 9.54
CA THR A 96 11.29 -1.47 10.06
C THR A 96 10.15 -2.39 10.48
N THR A 97 9.15 -1.85 11.18
CA THR A 97 7.97 -2.61 11.57
C THR A 97 7.14 -3.03 10.35
N ILE A 98 6.93 -2.13 9.38
CA ILE A 98 6.24 -2.46 8.13
C ILE A 98 6.97 -3.60 7.39
N PHE A 99 8.29 -3.50 7.27
CA PHE A 99 9.11 -4.50 6.59
C PHE A 99 9.05 -5.87 7.28
N ASN A 100 9.12 -5.89 8.60
CA ASN A 100 9.02 -7.12 9.39
C ASN A 100 7.63 -7.77 9.26
N GLN A 101 6.57 -7.00 9.14
CA GLN A 101 5.22 -7.52 8.88
C GLN A 101 5.11 -8.07 7.44
N ALA A 102 5.61 -7.34 6.45
CA ALA A 102 5.59 -7.76 5.05
C ALA A 102 6.38 -9.07 4.83
N LYS A 103 7.56 -9.19 5.43
CA LYS A 103 8.42 -10.39 5.36
C LYS A 103 7.74 -11.67 5.84
N LYS A 104 6.78 -11.58 6.74
CA LYS A 104 6.01 -12.75 7.23
C LYS A 104 5.04 -13.30 6.17
N ARG A 105 4.71 -12.53 5.15
CA ARG A 105 3.64 -12.85 4.18
C ARG A 105 4.11 -12.95 2.74
N ILE A 106 5.17 -12.23 2.39
CA ILE A 106 5.74 -12.21 1.05
C ILE A 106 7.26 -12.44 1.12
N ALA A 107 7.77 -13.14 0.12
CA ALA A 107 9.21 -13.29 -0.06
C ALA A 107 9.77 -11.97 -0.60
N LEU A 108 10.45 -11.21 0.28
CA LEU A 108 11.13 -9.99 -0.14
C LEU A 108 12.54 -10.33 -0.65
N PRO A 109 13.04 -9.63 -1.69
CA PRO A 109 14.41 -9.80 -2.17
C PRO A 109 15.43 -9.57 -1.04
N GLU A 110 16.37 -10.51 -0.87
CA GLU A 110 17.36 -10.46 0.20
C GLU A 110 18.17 -9.14 0.23
N PRO A 111 18.63 -8.58 -0.93
CA PRO A 111 19.31 -7.29 -0.93
C PRO A 111 18.45 -6.15 -0.36
N LEU A 112 17.14 -6.14 -0.65
CA LEU A 112 16.23 -5.13 -0.14
C LEU A 112 16.07 -5.25 1.38
N VAL A 113 15.93 -6.48 1.90
CA VAL A 113 15.86 -6.74 3.34
C VAL A 113 17.15 -6.27 4.03
N LEU A 114 18.30 -6.61 3.47
CA LEU A 114 19.59 -6.21 4.03
C LEU A 114 19.75 -4.69 4.11
N TRP A 115 19.38 -3.98 3.04
CA TRP A 115 19.50 -2.53 2.99
C TRP A 115 18.50 -1.85 3.93
N VAL A 116 17.24 -2.12 3.80
CA VAL A 116 16.18 -1.41 4.54
C VAL A 116 16.17 -1.77 6.03
N ALA A 117 16.37 -3.04 6.38
CA ALA A 117 16.30 -3.46 7.78
C ALA A 117 17.61 -3.27 8.55
N HIS A 118 18.77 -3.30 7.88
CA HIS A 118 20.05 -3.38 8.57
C HIS A 118 21.03 -2.28 8.22
N ARG A 119 21.08 -1.80 6.98
CA ARG A 119 22.15 -0.90 6.51
C ARG A 119 21.73 0.56 6.43
N ALA A 120 20.51 0.85 6.04
CA ALA A 120 20.03 2.22 5.87
C ALA A 120 18.83 2.48 6.79
N LYS A 121 19.01 3.32 7.80
CA LYS A 121 17.95 3.69 8.76
C LYS A 121 17.71 5.18 8.69
N GLY A 122 16.53 5.58 8.29
CA GLY A 122 16.03 6.95 8.35
C GLY A 122 15.03 7.12 9.48
N ASP A 123 14.84 8.34 9.93
CA ASP A 123 13.83 8.70 10.94
C ASP A 123 12.43 8.82 10.32
N PHE A 124 12.37 9.15 9.03
CA PHE A 124 11.13 9.36 8.29
C PHE A 124 11.34 9.09 6.82
N TYR A 125 10.36 8.43 6.20
CA TYR A 125 10.34 8.17 4.77
C TYR A 125 9.07 8.75 4.16
N HIS A 126 9.24 9.45 3.05
CA HIS A 126 8.15 9.97 2.24
C HIS A 126 8.30 9.49 0.82
N PHE A 127 7.21 8.98 0.23
CA PHE A 127 7.15 8.72 -1.19
C PHE A 127 6.04 9.57 -1.82
N ASP A 128 6.41 10.37 -2.80
CA ASP A 128 5.44 11.12 -3.60
C ASP A 128 4.48 10.16 -4.28
N PHE A 129 5.02 9.04 -4.77
CA PHE A 129 4.23 7.93 -5.26
C PHE A 129 5.00 6.59 -5.24
N ILE A 130 4.22 5.51 -5.18
CA ILE A 130 4.62 4.14 -5.56
C ILE A 130 3.52 3.65 -6.49
N GLN A 131 3.85 3.26 -7.71
CA GLN A 131 2.89 2.77 -8.68
C GLN A 131 3.40 1.53 -9.39
N GLY A 132 2.48 0.75 -9.92
CA GLY A 132 2.80 -0.45 -10.67
C GLY A 132 1.58 -1.09 -11.31
N PHE A 133 1.85 -2.23 -11.91
CA PHE A 133 0.90 -2.95 -12.71
C PHE A 133 1.08 -4.46 -12.51
N ILE A 134 -0.01 -5.20 -12.43
CA ILE A 134 -0.02 -6.65 -12.29
C ILE A 134 -0.91 -7.23 -13.39
N ASP A 135 -0.35 -8.09 -14.22
CA ASP A 135 -1.06 -8.83 -15.26
C ASP A 135 -1.37 -10.25 -14.75
N PHE A 136 -2.62 -10.49 -14.36
CA PHE A 136 -3.07 -11.79 -13.87
C PHE A 136 -3.26 -12.82 -14.98
N SER A 137 -3.20 -12.43 -16.26
CA SER A 137 -3.22 -13.37 -17.39
C SER A 137 -1.93 -14.18 -17.51
N LYS A 138 -0.84 -13.62 -17.00
CA LYS A 138 0.45 -14.31 -16.90
C LYS A 138 0.48 -15.01 -15.55
N ASN A 139 0.65 -16.32 -15.51
CA ASN A 139 0.76 -17.10 -14.27
C ASN A 139 1.94 -16.70 -13.35
N ASN A 140 2.61 -15.62 -13.66
CA ASN A 140 3.69 -15.03 -12.93
C ASN A 140 3.27 -13.63 -12.47
N TYR A 141 3.00 -13.46 -11.19
CA TYR A 141 2.72 -12.18 -10.57
C TYR A 141 4.03 -11.40 -10.42
N TYR A 142 4.51 -10.85 -11.53
CA TYR A 142 5.68 -9.98 -11.50
C TYR A 142 5.26 -8.55 -11.22
N PHE A 143 5.96 -7.95 -10.30
CA PHE A 143 5.95 -6.50 -10.10
C PHE A 143 6.91 -5.84 -11.13
N ASP A 144 6.72 -6.17 -12.43
CA ASP A 144 7.70 -5.83 -13.47
C ASP A 144 7.79 -4.32 -13.74
N ASP A 145 6.71 -3.57 -13.44
CA ASP A 145 6.60 -2.15 -13.74
C ASP A 145 6.46 -1.29 -12.47
N ILE A 146 7.15 -1.65 -11.39
CA ILE A 146 7.15 -0.80 -10.19
C ILE A 146 8.00 0.42 -10.44
N SER A 147 7.43 1.59 -10.16
CA SER A 147 8.17 2.84 -10.02
C SER A 147 7.80 3.53 -8.71
N ALA A 148 8.78 4.16 -8.10
CA ALA A 148 8.62 4.91 -6.87
C ALA A 148 9.54 6.11 -6.86
N TRP A 149 9.08 7.21 -6.32
CA TRP A 149 9.84 8.42 -6.09
C TRP A 149 9.56 8.94 -4.69
N GLY A 150 10.63 9.35 -4.00
CA GLY A 150 10.48 9.82 -2.64
C GLY A 150 11.82 10.22 -2.01
N TYR A 151 11.81 10.37 -0.71
CA TYR A 151 13.01 10.68 0.06
C TYR A 151 12.94 10.10 1.49
N ALA A 152 14.10 10.00 2.11
CA ALA A 152 14.23 9.68 3.52
C ALA A 152 15.05 10.77 4.23
N ASN A 153 14.66 11.10 5.46
CA ASN A 153 15.36 12.10 6.28
C ASN A 153 16.21 11.44 7.35
N ASN A 154 17.33 12.10 7.70
CA ASN A 154 18.26 11.68 8.76
C ASN A 154 18.72 10.23 8.59
N VAL A 155 19.13 9.87 7.37
CA VAL A 155 19.49 8.50 7.03
C VAL A 155 20.89 8.18 7.52
N LYS A 156 21.01 7.13 8.33
CA LYS A 156 22.28 6.54 8.77
C LYS A 156 22.57 5.29 7.94
N VAL A 157 23.61 5.33 7.14
CA VAL A 157 24.02 4.20 6.29
C VAL A 157 25.27 3.55 6.86
N ARG A 158 25.21 2.23 7.08
CA ARG A 158 26.37 1.40 7.40
C ARG A 158 26.63 0.43 6.26
N LEU A 159 27.79 0.57 5.63
CA LEU A 159 28.21 -0.35 4.56
C LEU A 159 28.75 -1.67 5.14
N ASP A 160 29.39 -1.61 6.32
CA ASP A 160 29.94 -2.74 7.06
C ASP A 160 29.71 -2.54 8.56
N ASN A 161 29.66 -3.64 9.32
CA ASN A 161 29.52 -3.62 10.80
C ASN A 161 30.74 -2.99 11.50
N GLN A 162 31.91 -2.95 10.86
CA GLN A 162 33.14 -2.36 11.39
C GLN A 162 33.30 -0.87 11.04
N MET A 163 32.48 -0.35 10.12
CA MET A 163 32.55 1.04 9.69
C MET A 163 31.60 1.95 10.51
N ASN A 164 32.04 3.18 10.72
CA ASN A 164 31.17 4.23 11.24
C ASN A 164 30.03 4.50 10.25
N ALA A 165 28.84 4.77 10.80
CA ALA A 165 27.72 5.15 9.95
C ALA A 165 27.98 6.49 9.27
N ILE A 166 27.65 6.57 7.98
CA ILE A 166 27.62 7.82 7.24
C ILE A 166 26.21 8.40 7.44
N ASN A 167 26.14 9.67 7.80
CA ASN A 167 24.88 10.36 8.05
C ASN A 167 24.53 11.24 6.85
N PHE A 168 23.32 11.07 6.33
CA PHE A 168 22.74 11.90 5.28
C PHE A 168 21.54 12.65 5.85
N PRO A 169 21.51 13.99 5.85
CA PRO A 169 20.35 14.75 6.28
C PRO A 169 19.09 14.42 5.47
N LYS A 170 19.28 14.21 4.17
CA LYS A 170 18.24 13.77 3.23
C LYS A 170 18.85 12.83 2.20
N LEU A 171 18.11 11.79 1.84
CA LEU A 171 18.45 10.87 0.77
C LEU A 171 17.24 10.74 -0.16
N ASP A 172 17.41 11.10 -1.43
CA ASP A 172 16.37 10.89 -2.43
C ASP A 172 16.35 9.43 -2.88
N LEU A 173 15.15 8.89 -3.06
CA LEU A 173 14.88 7.50 -3.40
C LEU A 173 14.16 7.45 -4.73
N ASN A 174 14.75 6.79 -5.70
CA ASN A 174 14.13 6.57 -7.01
C ASN A 174 14.23 5.10 -7.38
N LEU A 175 13.09 4.48 -7.59
CA LEU A 175 12.98 3.14 -8.12
C LEU A 175 12.30 3.22 -9.49
N SER A 176 12.99 2.78 -10.53
CA SER A 176 12.44 2.70 -11.88
C SER A 176 12.92 1.42 -12.56
N ASN A 177 12.01 0.72 -13.22
CA ASN A 177 12.34 -0.52 -13.96
C ASN A 177 13.20 -1.50 -13.14
N GLN A 178 12.84 -1.74 -11.90
CA GLN A 178 13.53 -2.62 -10.94
C GLN A 178 14.97 -2.21 -10.59
N LYS A 179 15.37 -0.99 -10.89
CA LYS A 179 16.68 -0.43 -10.50
C LYS A 179 16.46 0.68 -9.47
N LEU A 180 17.11 0.51 -8.33
CA LEU A 180 17.22 1.57 -7.32
C LEU A 180 18.40 2.48 -7.75
N ASN A 181 18.14 3.76 -7.95
CA ASN A 181 19.13 4.79 -8.28
C ASN A 181 19.28 5.74 -7.09
#